data_9ba3ae9f899ca608c6150d01497e0f88
#
_entry.id   9ba3ae9f899ca608c6150d01497e0f88
#
_cell.length_a   1.000
_cell.length_b   1.000
_cell.length_c   1.000
_cell.angle_alpha   90.00
_cell.angle_beta   90.00
_cell.angle_gamma   90.00
#
_symmetry.space_group_name_H-M   'P 1'
#
loop_
_entity.id
_entity.type
_entity.pdbx_description
1 polymer ?
#
loop_
_entity_poly.entity_id
_entity_poly.type
_entity_poly.pdbx_seq_one_letter_code
_entity_poly.pdbx_strand_id
1 'polypeptide(L)'
;MKYLFLLCFLLSNNIIANYSQHPEAKDVIETLVIDHGFDENYIIEILETAKKQDRILESMSSPAEFTWTWDRYKKLFLEDKRIANGKKFIKENSTLFDQVENEFGVPKEIITSILGVETRYGKIKGSYRVLDSLTTLGFDFPRRSKFFKSELIQFFILTRENNLDINSVQGSYAGAMGYGQFISSS
;
A
#
# COMPACT_ATOMS: atom_id res chain seq x y z
N MET A 1 -26.51 30.71 -48.07
CA MET A 1 -25.56 30.77 -46.96
C MET A 1 -25.59 29.43 -46.24
N LYS A 2 -24.55 28.59 -46.45
CA LYS A 2 -24.42 27.27 -45.80
C LYS A 2 -23.47 27.44 -44.61
N TYR A 3 -23.95 27.28 -43.39
CA TYR A 3 -23.14 27.25 -42.18
C TYR A 3 -22.50 25.88 -42.05
N LEU A 4 -21.20 25.81 -42.24
CA LEU A 4 -20.37 24.64 -41.98
C LEU A 4 -20.06 24.61 -40.48
N PHE A 5 -20.72 23.74 -39.71
CA PHE A 5 -20.41 23.48 -38.30
C PHE A 5 -19.17 22.61 -38.23
N LEU A 6 -18.04 23.22 -37.90
CA LEU A 6 -16.78 22.50 -37.61
C LEU A 6 -16.87 21.92 -36.21
N LEU A 7 -17.16 20.63 -36.12
CA LEU A 7 -17.22 19.88 -34.88
C LEU A 7 -15.76 19.55 -34.45
N CYS A 8 -15.14 20.41 -33.61
CA CYS A 8 -13.86 20.10 -32.97
C CYS A 8 -14.09 18.96 -31.98
N PHE A 9 -13.74 17.75 -32.37
CA PHE A 9 -13.55 16.61 -31.45
C PHE A 9 -12.32 16.88 -30.60
N LEU A 10 -12.48 17.40 -29.38
CA LEU A 10 -11.44 17.41 -28.35
C LEU A 10 -11.22 15.95 -27.92
N LEU A 11 -10.28 15.28 -28.55
CA LEU A 11 -9.70 14.05 -28.05
C LEU A 11 -8.98 14.42 -26.75
N SER A 12 -9.66 14.20 -25.62
CA SER A 12 -9.00 14.16 -24.32
C SER A 12 -8.04 12.96 -24.34
N ASN A 13 -6.80 13.21 -24.68
CA ASN A 13 -5.70 12.28 -24.44
C ASN A 13 -5.63 12.12 -22.93
N ASN A 14 -6.22 11.05 -22.39
CA ASN A 14 -5.82 10.53 -21.11
C ASN A 14 -4.35 10.10 -21.25
N ILE A 15 -3.45 10.98 -20.90
CA ILE A 15 -2.04 10.62 -20.71
C ILE A 15 -2.05 9.66 -19.54
N ILE A 16 -2.06 8.36 -19.82
CA ILE A 16 -1.76 7.34 -18.81
C ILE A 16 -0.32 7.64 -18.42
N ALA A 17 -0.12 8.05 -17.18
CA ALA A 17 1.21 8.30 -16.65
C ALA A 17 2.02 7.00 -16.79
N ASN A 18 2.96 6.96 -17.73
CA ASN A 18 3.90 5.86 -17.88
C ASN A 18 5.02 6.07 -16.86
N TYR A 19 4.96 5.36 -15.76
CA TYR A 19 5.94 5.54 -14.70
C TYR A 19 7.34 5.02 -15.05
N SER A 20 7.49 4.18 -16.07
CA SER A 20 8.84 3.76 -16.53
C SER A 20 9.65 4.93 -17.09
N GLN A 21 8.97 5.95 -17.61
CA GLN A 21 9.59 7.16 -18.19
C GLN A 21 9.55 8.37 -17.24
N HIS A 22 9.07 8.19 -16.03
CA HIS A 22 9.04 9.27 -15.05
C HIS A 22 10.49 9.64 -14.64
N PRO A 23 10.86 10.95 -14.55
CA PRO A 23 12.22 11.35 -14.18
C PRO A 23 12.74 10.71 -12.89
N GLU A 24 11.86 10.54 -11.89
CA GLU A 24 12.18 9.93 -10.60
C GLU A 24 12.30 8.39 -10.66
N ALA A 25 11.92 7.73 -11.76
CA ALA A 25 12.04 6.28 -11.90
C ALA A 25 13.47 5.83 -12.14
N LYS A 26 14.30 6.69 -12.75
CA LYS A 26 15.67 6.34 -13.13
C LYS A 26 16.48 5.79 -11.96
N ASP A 27 16.50 6.50 -10.83
CA ASP A 27 17.25 6.08 -9.64
C ASP A 27 16.76 4.74 -9.08
N VAL A 28 15.45 4.50 -9.13
CA VAL A 28 14.83 3.23 -8.68
C VAL A 28 15.25 2.08 -9.59
N ILE A 29 15.19 2.28 -10.91
CA ILE A 29 15.58 1.27 -11.90
C ILE A 29 17.08 0.96 -11.74
N GLU A 30 17.95 1.97 -11.70
CA GLU A 30 19.39 1.78 -11.53
C GLU A 30 19.70 1.01 -10.23
N THR A 31 19.08 1.36 -9.11
CA THR A 31 19.27 0.65 -7.84
C THR A 31 18.83 -0.81 -7.94
N LEU A 32 17.65 -1.09 -8.50
CA LEU A 32 17.16 -2.46 -8.66
C LEU A 32 18.06 -3.31 -9.56
N VAL A 33 18.59 -2.74 -10.64
CA VAL A 33 19.50 -3.45 -11.55
C VAL A 33 20.87 -3.67 -10.92
N ILE A 34 21.50 -2.61 -10.42
CA ILE A 34 22.91 -2.63 -10.00
C ILE A 34 23.06 -3.34 -8.64
N ASP A 35 22.24 -2.95 -7.66
CA ASP A 35 22.42 -3.41 -6.28
C ASP A 35 21.65 -4.72 -6.00
N HIS A 36 20.55 -4.97 -6.76
CA HIS A 36 19.66 -6.11 -6.48
C HIS A 36 19.54 -7.11 -7.64
N GLY A 37 20.21 -6.86 -8.77
CA GLY A 37 20.33 -7.81 -9.89
C GLY A 37 18.98 -8.13 -10.58
N PHE A 38 18.08 -7.17 -10.64
CA PHE A 38 16.86 -7.31 -11.42
C PHE A 38 17.15 -7.09 -12.92
N ASP A 39 16.37 -7.73 -13.78
CA ASP A 39 16.34 -7.45 -15.20
C ASP A 39 15.69 -6.07 -15.45
N GLU A 40 16.36 -5.20 -16.22
CA GLU A 40 15.88 -3.84 -16.49
C GLU A 40 14.55 -3.85 -17.25
N ASN A 41 14.39 -4.74 -18.24
CA ASN A 41 13.16 -4.83 -19.03
C ASN A 41 11.98 -5.24 -18.15
N TYR A 42 12.20 -6.20 -17.22
CA TYR A 42 11.18 -6.59 -16.27
C TYR A 42 10.70 -5.41 -15.41
N ILE A 43 11.64 -4.58 -14.90
CA ILE A 43 11.27 -3.42 -14.08
C ILE A 43 10.47 -2.41 -14.92
N ILE A 44 10.92 -2.15 -16.14
CA ILE A 44 10.25 -1.23 -17.08
C ILE A 44 8.82 -1.73 -17.34
N GLU A 45 8.64 -3.01 -17.70
CA GLU A 45 7.33 -3.61 -17.93
C GLU A 45 6.40 -3.46 -16.72
N ILE A 46 6.91 -3.72 -15.51
CA ILE A 46 6.11 -3.55 -14.29
C ILE A 46 5.71 -2.07 -14.08
N LEU A 47 6.65 -1.15 -14.20
CA LEU A 47 6.36 0.29 -14.02
C LEU A 47 5.39 0.84 -15.07
N GLU A 48 5.36 0.28 -16.29
CA GLU A 48 4.36 0.62 -17.32
C GLU A 48 2.95 0.19 -16.95
N THR A 49 2.80 -0.86 -16.13
CA THR A 49 1.48 -1.27 -15.62
C THR A 49 0.96 -0.38 -14.51
N ALA A 50 1.84 0.37 -13.85
CA ALA A 50 1.48 1.17 -12.68
C ALA A 50 0.61 2.37 -13.06
N LYS A 51 -0.37 2.67 -12.21
CA LYS A 51 -1.35 3.73 -12.46
C LYS A 51 -1.28 4.79 -11.38
N LYS A 52 -1.20 6.05 -11.79
CA LYS A 52 -1.32 7.18 -10.88
C LYS A 52 -2.69 7.18 -10.18
N GLN A 53 -2.66 7.41 -8.87
CA GLN A 53 -3.84 7.43 -8.01
C GLN A 53 -3.98 8.79 -7.34
N ASP A 54 -4.69 9.73 -7.96
CA ASP A 54 -4.86 11.09 -7.42
C ASP A 54 -5.52 11.10 -6.03
N ARG A 55 -6.45 10.17 -5.77
CA ARG A 55 -7.06 10.00 -4.44
C ARG A 55 -6.04 9.67 -3.33
N ILE A 56 -4.94 9.02 -3.67
CA ILE A 56 -3.85 8.75 -2.73
C ILE A 56 -3.16 10.06 -2.35
N LEU A 57 -2.87 10.91 -3.32
CA LEU A 57 -2.25 12.23 -3.10
C LEU A 57 -3.16 13.12 -2.24
N GLU A 58 -4.45 13.12 -2.49
CA GLU A 58 -5.45 13.84 -1.68
C GLU A 58 -5.46 13.33 -0.23
N SER A 59 -5.52 12.01 -0.04
CA SER A 59 -5.53 11.38 1.30
C SER A 59 -4.26 11.68 2.09
N MET A 60 -3.10 11.68 1.43
CA MET A 60 -1.82 11.99 2.07
C MET A 60 -1.66 13.48 2.41
N SER A 61 -2.36 14.35 1.70
CA SER A 61 -2.29 15.80 1.91
C SER A 61 -3.21 16.29 3.04
N SER A 62 -4.24 15.52 3.39
CA SER A 62 -5.26 15.88 4.39
C SER A 62 -5.63 14.68 5.26
N PRO A 63 -4.70 14.19 6.11
CA PRO A 63 -4.99 13.07 7.00
C PRO A 63 -6.10 13.45 8.01
N ALA A 64 -7.17 12.66 8.06
CA ALA A 64 -8.34 12.90 8.91
C ALA A 64 -8.02 12.87 10.43
N GLU A 65 -6.96 12.16 10.81
CA GLU A 65 -6.57 11.93 12.21
C GLU A 65 -6.16 13.22 12.95
N PHE A 66 -5.70 14.22 12.27
CA PHE A 66 -5.29 15.50 12.90
C PHE A 66 -6.46 16.33 13.45
N THR A 67 -7.71 15.95 13.14
CA THR A 67 -8.89 16.73 13.56
C THR A 67 -9.69 16.06 14.68
N TRP A 68 -9.29 14.87 15.12
CA TRP A 68 -10.06 14.12 16.10
C TRP A 68 -9.51 14.27 17.53
N THR A 69 -10.41 14.37 18.51
CA THR A 69 -10.05 14.29 19.93
C THR A 69 -9.68 12.84 20.28
N TRP A 70 -8.84 12.65 21.31
CA TRP A 70 -8.50 11.33 21.83
C TRP A 70 -9.73 10.48 22.16
N ASP A 71 -10.75 11.07 22.80
CA ASP A 71 -11.97 10.34 23.16
C ASP A 71 -12.74 9.80 21.94
N ARG A 72 -12.77 10.58 20.86
CA ARG A 72 -13.37 10.14 19.59
C ARG A 72 -12.54 9.03 18.96
N TYR A 73 -11.23 9.19 18.91
CA TYR A 73 -10.30 8.23 18.36
C TYR A 73 -10.39 6.89 19.11
N LYS A 74 -10.30 6.91 20.44
CA LYS A 74 -10.39 5.74 21.31
C LYS A 74 -11.68 4.94 21.10
N LYS A 75 -12.83 5.60 20.95
CA LYS A 75 -14.13 4.94 20.74
C LYS A 75 -14.17 4.09 19.48
N LEU A 76 -13.40 4.41 18.45
CA LEU A 76 -13.33 3.59 17.22
C LEU A 76 -12.71 2.21 17.45
N PHE A 77 -11.81 2.09 18.42
CA PHE A 77 -11.06 0.86 18.65
C PHE A 77 -11.61 0.04 19.80
N LEU A 78 -12.33 0.65 20.76
CA LEU A 78 -12.89 -0.01 21.94
C LEU A 78 -14.39 -0.31 21.80
N GLU A 79 -14.85 -0.62 20.59
CA GLU A 79 -16.21 -1.10 20.35
C GLU A 79 -16.39 -2.52 20.92
N ASP A 80 -17.48 -2.78 21.62
CA ASP A 80 -17.79 -4.12 22.17
C ASP A 80 -17.75 -5.21 21.09
N LYS A 81 -18.25 -4.91 19.90
CA LYS A 81 -18.20 -5.81 18.75
C LYS A 81 -16.76 -6.15 18.32
N ARG A 82 -15.84 -5.17 18.37
CA ARG A 82 -14.44 -5.42 18.05
C ARG A 82 -13.80 -6.31 19.11
N ILE A 83 -14.06 -6.05 20.39
CA ILE A 83 -13.56 -6.86 21.52
C ILE A 83 -14.09 -8.30 21.40
N ALA A 84 -15.39 -8.47 21.14
CA ALA A 84 -15.98 -9.79 20.94
C ALA A 84 -15.38 -10.55 19.76
N ASN A 85 -15.14 -9.85 18.63
CA ASN A 85 -14.46 -10.43 17.47
C ASN A 85 -13.01 -10.82 17.77
N GLY A 86 -12.28 -10.07 18.61
CA GLY A 86 -10.93 -10.41 19.05
C GLY A 86 -10.89 -11.68 19.89
N LYS A 87 -11.80 -11.81 20.85
CA LYS A 87 -11.95 -13.04 21.64
C LYS A 87 -12.24 -14.26 20.75
N LYS A 88 -13.13 -14.09 19.76
CA LYS A 88 -13.43 -15.12 18.78
C LYS A 88 -12.21 -15.50 17.95
N PHE A 89 -11.46 -14.50 17.47
CA PHE A 89 -10.26 -14.68 16.66
C PHE A 89 -9.17 -15.45 17.41
N ILE A 90 -8.93 -15.15 18.69
CA ILE A 90 -8.02 -15.92 19.56
C ILE A 90 -8.46 -17.38 19.64
N LYS A 91 -9.75 -17.61 19.88
CA LYS A 91 -10.30 -18.98 20.01
C LYS A 91 -10.13 -19.79 18.71
N GLU A 92 -10.41 -19.16 17.56
CA GLU A 92 -10.33 -19.80 16.24
C GLU A 92 -8.90 -20.11 15.81
N ASN A 93 -7.91 -19.38 16.34
CA ASN A 93 -6.50 -19.52 16.01
C ASN A 93 -5.65 -19.94 17.23
N SER A 94 -6.25 -20.58 18.24
CA SER A 94 -5.60 -20.85 19.53
C SER A 94 -4.27 -21.60 19.39
N THR A 95 -4.22 -22.65 18.59
CA THR A 95 -2.99 -23.44 18.35
C THR A 95 -1.86 -22.59 17.81
N LEU A 96 -2.14 -21.73 16.83
CA LEU A 96 -1.14 -20.83 16.26
C LEU A 96 -0.66 -19.79 17.28
N PHE A 97 -1.61 -19.21 18.05
CA PHE A 97 -1.25 -18.25 19.08
C PHE A 97 -0.41 -18.86 20.20
N ASP A 98 -0.73 -20.09 20.62
CA ASP A 98 0.05 -20.79 21.64
C ASP A 98 1.48 -21.11 21.15
N GLN A 99 1.64 -21.45 19.86
CA GLN A 99 2.97 -21.63 19.25
C GLN A 99 3.77 -20.31 19.25
N VAL A 100 3.16 -19.22 18.78
CA VAL A 100 3.82 -17.89 18.72
C VAL A 100 4.16 -17.38 20.12
N GLU A 101 3.25 -17.54 21.09
CA GLU A 101 3.51 -17.14 22.47
C GLU A 101 4.65 -17.94 23.11
N ASN A 102 4.72 -19.25 22.84
CA ASN A 102 5.83 -20.10 23.32
C ASN A 102 7.16 -19.78 22.65
N GLU A 103 7.17 -19.45 21.37
CA GLU A 103 8.39 -19.18 20.61
C GLU A 103 8.93 -17.77 20.86
N PHE A 104 8.05 -16.76 20.88
CA PHE A 104 8.44 -15.35 20.93
C PHE A 104 8.15 -14.66 22.27
N GLY A 105 7.42 -15.30 23.19
CA GLY A 105 7.08 -14.72 24.48
C GLY A 105 6.08 -13.55 24.40
N VAL A 106 5.39 -13.36 23.28
CA VAL A 106 4.43 -12.28 23.08
C VAL A 106 3.02 -12.78 23.35
N PRO A 107 2.30 -12.22 24.36
CA PRO A 107 0.94 -12.62 24.66
C PRO A 107 0.00 -12.47 23.46
N LYS A 108 -0.84 -13.48 23.24
CA LYS A 108 -1.83 -13.50 22.14
C LYS A 108 -2.78 -12.30 22.15
N GLU A 109 -3.08 -11.76 23.33
CA GLU A 109 -3.92 -10.58 23.49
C GLU A 109 -3.28 -9.32 22.86
N ILE A 110 -1.96 -9.19 22.95
CA ILE A 110 -1.21 -8.07 22.34
C ILE A 110 -1.27 -8.17 20.82
N ILE A 111 -0.92 -9.34 20.28
CA ILE A 111 -0.94 -9.58 18.83
C ILE A 111 -2.35 -9.34 18.29
N THR A 112 -3.36 -9.92 18.94
CA THR A 112 -4.77 -9.79 18.54
C THR A 112 -5.24 -8.33 18.61
N SER A 113 -4.80 -7.57 19.60
CA SER A 113 -5.16 -6.15 19.72
C SER A 113 -4.59 -5.34 18.57
N ILE A 114 -3.34 -5.57 18.19
CA ILE A 114 -2.71 -4.94 17.01
C ILE A 114 -3.51 -5.29 15.75
N LEU A 115 -3.76 -6.57 15.49
CA LEU A 115 -4.53 -7.01 14.32
C LEU A 115 -5.97 -6.46 14.31
N GLY A 116 -6.53 -6.25 15.49
CA GLY A 116 -7.84 -5.63 15.66
C GLY A 116 -7.85 -4.16 15.27
N VAL A 117 -6.79 -3.42 15.62
CA VAL A 117 -6.62 -2.01 15.25
C VAL A 117 -6.35 -1.88 13.77
N GLU A 118 -5.37 -2.59 13.25
CA GLU A 118 -4.87 -2.46 11.88
C GLU A 118 -5.89 -2.88 10.82
N THR A 119 -6.47 -4.06 10.96
CA THR A 119 -7.26 -4.65 9.87
C THR A 119 -8.62 -5.22 10.29
N ARG A 120 -9.07 -4.98 11.54
CA ARG A 120 -10.22 -5.70 12.09
C ARG A 120 -10.09 -7.21 11.93
N TYR A 121 -8.94 -7.74 12.33
CA TYR A 121 -8.61 -9.19 12.24
C TYR A 121 -8.57 -9.69 10.78
N GLY A 122 -7.94 -8.93 9.90
CA GLY A 122 -7.75 -9.26 8.48
C GLY A 122 -8.96 -8.98 7.57
N LYS A 123 -10.04 -8.37 8.09
CA LYS A 123 -11.23 -8.02 7.29
C LYS A 123 -11.02 -6.81 6.38
N ILE A 124 -10.18 -5.87 6.77
CA ILE A 124 -9.92 -4.63 6.05
C ILE A 124 -8.41 -4.48 5.89
N LYS A 125 -7.86 -5.01 4.82
CA LYS A 125 -6.41 -4.99 4.52
C LYS A 125 -6.00 -3.92 3.51
N GLY A 126 -6.93 -3.09 3.08
CA GLY A 126 -6.76 -2.16 1.97
C GLY A 126 -7.19 -2.78 0.63
N SER A 127 -7.41 -1.92 -0.36
CA SER A 127 -7.89 -2.31 -1.70
C SER A 127 -7.12 -1.63 -2.83
N TYR A 128 -6.07 -0.90 -2.49
CA TYR A 128 -5.19 -0.32 -3.50
C TYR A 128 -4.16 -1.35 -3.93
N ARG A 129 -3.84 -1.39 -5.22
CA ARG A 129 -2.68 -2.13 -5.69
C ARG A 129 -1.42 -1.45 -5.12
N VAL A 130 -0.60 -2.20 -4.38
CA VAL A 130 0.56 -1.64 -3.66
C VAL A 130 1.55 -0.99 -4.63
N LEU A 131 1.75 -1.56 -5.80
CA LEU A 131 2.55 -0.96 -6.86
C LEU A 131 2.07 0.45 -7.21
N ASP A 132 0.75 0.64 -7.43
CA ASP A 132 0.19 1.96 -7.74
C ASP A 132 0.37 2.95 -6.59
N SER A 133 0.21 2.47 -5.35
CA SER A 133 0.39 3.32 -4.17
C SER A 133 1.83 3.81 -4.04
N LEU A 134 2.78 2.89 -4.14
CA LEU A 134 4.20 3.21 -3.95
C LEU A 134 4.78 4.03 -5.10
N THR A 135 4.38 3.75 -6.35
CA THR A 135 4.81 4.57 -7.51
C THR A 135 4.22 5.97 -7.44
N THR A 136 2.91 6.10 -7.14
CA THR A 136 2.26 7.42 -6.99
C THR A 136 2.94 8.24 -5.89
N LEU A 137 3.17 7.65 -4.72
CA LEU A 137 3.79 8.36 -3.60
C LEU A 137 5.30 8.57 -3.77
N GLY A 138 5.98 7.66 -4.43
CA GLY A 138 7.41 7.76 -4.72
C GLY A 138 7.73 8.82 -5.75
N PHE A 139 6.89 8.98 -6.76
CA PHE A 139 7.20 9.84 -7.90
C PHE A 139 6.41 11.15 -7.91
N ASP A 140 5.15 11.15 -7.43
CA ASP A 140 4.27 12.33 -7.47
C ASP A 140 4.04 12.99 -6.10
N PHE A 141 4.65 12.50 -5.00
CA PHE A 141 4.52 13.09 -3.66
C PHE A 141 5.85 13.57 -3.08
N PRO A 142 6.35 14.79 -3.44
CA PRO A 142 7.69 15.27 -3.12
C PRO A 142 8.05 15.24 -1.62
N ARG A 143 7.06 15.48 -0.73
CA ARG A 143 7.30 15.55 0.73
C ARG A 143 7.91 14.29 1.32
N ARG A 144 7.63 13.11 0.75
CA ARG A 144 8.13 11.81 1.21
C ARG A 144 8.60 10.90 0.05
N SER A 145 8.92 11.49 -1.11
CA SER A 145 9.34 10.75 -2.31
C SER A 145 10.48 9.77 -2.00
N LYS A 146 11.53 10.23 -1.32
CA LYS A 146 12.67 9.38 -0.97
C LYS A 146 12.26 8.13 -0.16
N PHE A 147 11.36 8.28 0.80
CA PHE A 147 10.85 7.16 1.60
C PHE A 147 10.08 6.17 0.73
N PHE A 148 9.13 6.66 -0.07
CA PHE A 148 8.30 5.76 -0.88
C PHE A 148 9.05 5.13 -2.06
N LYS A 149 10.09 5.77 -2.60
CA LYS A 149 11.01 5.13 -3.56
C LYS A 149 11.79 3.97 -2.90
N SER A 150 12.25 4.15 -1.66
CA SER A 150 12.87 3.08 -0.90
C SER A 150 11.89 1.92 -0.66
N GLU A 151 10.65 2.21 -0.27
CA GLU A 151 9.62 1.17 -0.09
C GLU A 151 9.26 0.47 -1.41
N LEU A 152 9.27 1.18 -2.54
CA LEU A 152 9.06 0.58 -3.86
C LEU A 152 10.18 -0.41 -4.21
N ILE A 153 11.44 -0.05 -3.95
CA ILE A 153 12.59 -0.97 -4.13
C ILE A 153 12.40 -2.21 -3.26
N GLN A 154 12.09 -2.03 -1.97
CA GLN A 154 11.85 -3.15 -1.05
C GLN A 154 10.64 -3.99 -1.48
N PHE A 155 9.64 -3.39 -2.11
CA PHE A 155 8.48 -4.12 -2.63
C PHE A 155 8.84 -5.04 -3.80
N PHE A 156 9.69 -4.60 -4.71
CA PHE A 156 10.23 -5.48 -5.76
C PHE A 156 10.99 -6.66 -5.17
N ILE A 157 11.85 -6.41 -4.17
CA ILE A 157 12.62 -7.45 -3.48
C ILE A 157 11.69 -8.43 -2.77
N LEU A 158 10.77 -7.92 -1.95
CA LEU A 158 9.78 -8.71 -1.21
C LEU A 158 8.98 -9.63 -2.12
N THR A 159 8.48 -9.11 -3.24
CA THR A 159 7.67 -9.91 -4.16
C THR A 159 8.48 -10.99 -4.85
N ARG A 160 9.72 -10.73 -5.22
CA ARG A 160 10.64 -11.73 -5.78
C ARG A 160 10.97 -12.83 -4.77
N GLU A 161 11.34 -12.47 -3.55
CA GLU A 161 11.76 -13.43 -2.52
C GLU A 161 10.61 -14.35 -2.07
N ASN A 162 9.38 -13.84 -2.10
CA ASN A 162 8.20 -14.61 -1.71
C ASN A 162 7.41 -15.18 -2.88
N ASN A 163 7.92 -15.09 -4.13
CA ASN A 163 7.25 -15.54 -5.34
C ASN A 163 5.82 -14.98 -5.49
N LEU A 164 5.62 -13.70 -5.14
CA LEU A 164 4.33 -13.03 -5.27
C LEU A 164 4.24 -12.33 -6.64
N ASP A 165 3.04 -12.34 -7.22
CA ASP A 165 2.78 -11.48 -8.37
C ASP A 165 2.67 -10.02 -7.91
N ILE A 166 3.65 -9.21 -8.26
CA ILE A 166 3.78 -7.79 -7.90
C ILE A 166 2.54 -6.97 -8.33
N ASN A 167 1.85 -7.40 -9.39
CA ASN A 167 0.65 -6.73 -9.90
C ASN A 167 -0.60 -7.05 -9.07
N SER A 168 -0.61 -8.14 -8.32
CA SER A 168 -1.79 -8.61 -7.58
C SER A 168 -1.82 -8.20 -6.11
N VAL A 169 -0.70 -7.78 -5.54
CA VAL A 169 -0.62 -7.42 -4.12
C VAL A 169 -1.45 -6.19 -3.82
N GLN A 170 -2.36 -6.32 -2.85
CA GLN A 170 -3.21 -5.24 -2.37
C GLN A 170 -2.85 -4.80 -0.95
N GLY A 171 -3.07 -3.53 -0.68
CA GLY A 171 -2.77 -2.92 0.62
C GLY A 171 -3.49 -1.59 0.83
N SER A 172 -3.02 -0.82 1.80
CA SER A 172 -3.51 0.52 2.07
C SER A 172 -3.08 1.51 0.98
N TYR A 173 -3.67 2.70 1.00
CA TYR A 173 -3.27 3.79 0.12
C TYR A 173 -1.80 4.25 0.32
N ALA A 174 -1.18 3.90 1.44
CA ALA A 174 0.23 4.18 1.74
C ALA A 174 1.15 2.96 1.53
N GLY A 175 0.65 1.87 0.95
CA GLY A 175 1.44 0.69 0.62
C GLY A 175 1.63 -0.32 1.77
N ALA A 176 0.93 -0.16 2.89
CA ALA A 176 0.96 -1.14 3.98
C ALA A 176 0.12 -2.38 3.65
N MET A 177 0.60 -3.58 3.99
CA MET A 177 0.09 -4.85 3.52
C MET A 177 -0.27 -5.83 4.63
N GLY A 178 -1.12 -6.79 4.30
CA GLY A 178 -1.41 -7.95 5.14
C GLY A 178 -2.24 -7.63 6.39
N TYR A 179 -2.25 -8.56 7.33
CA TYR A 179 -3.01 -8.45 8.58
C TYR A 179 -2.45 -7.39 9.53
N GLY A 180 -1.13 -7.23 9.58
CA GLY A 180 -0.42 -6.30 10.46
C GLY A 180 -0.13 -4.95 9.82
N GLN A 181 -0.54 -4.72 8.57
CA GLN A 181 -0.28 -3.48 7.82
C GLN A 181 1.19 -3.07 7.83
N PHE A 182 2.08 -4.05 7.60
CA PHE A 182 3.50 -3.80 7.45
C PHE A 182 3.82 -3.14 6.11
N ILE A 183 4.83 -2.29 6.10
CA ILE A 183 5.42 -1.73 4.87
C ILE A 183 6.43 -2.71 4.30
N SER A 184 6.88 -2.48 3.06
CA SER A 184 7.73 -3.45 2.34
C SER A 184 9.08 -3.71 3.01
N SER A 185 9.60 -2.75 3.75
CA SER A 185 10.90 -2.83 4.46
C SER A 185 10.82 -3.45 5.86
N SER A 186 9.65 -3.89 6.34
CA SER A 186 9.44 -4.41 7.71
C SER A 186 9.91 -5.83 7.90
#